data_5a3c2a46b5f7e1c0556827013727cb2e
#
_entry.id   5a3c2a46b5f7e1c0556827013727cb2e
#
_cell.length_a   1.000
_cell.length_b   1.000
_cell.length_c   1.000
_cell.angle_alpha   90.00
_cell.angle_beta   90.00
_cell.angle_gamma   90.00
#
_symmetry.space_group_name_H-M   'P 1'
#
loop_
_entity.id
_entity.type
_entity.pdbx_description
1 polymer ?
#
loop_
_entity_poly.entity_id
_entity_poly.type
_entity_poly.pdbx_seq_one_letter_code
_entity_poly.pdbx_strand_id
1 'polypeptide(L)'
;MPVPLPGTPCPDFEVSVLTPSMKFETRRLKDYAGKYLVVFFYPLDFTFVCPSEIIHFAELSTFLRSKCNAEIIIGSTDSVYSHYAWCLQGHEEGGIGACKCDLFADTNHKMARDFGVLIEDQGIALRGLFIVSDKGLIRHVCINDLPVGRSIEECKRLVQAFQYADKTGGDIPCGWTPENSATINPDPEKKKEYFSKAFKK
;
A
#
# COMPACT_ATOMS: atom_id res chain seq x y z
N MET A 1 4.39 -11.74 -15.10
CA MET A 1 3.30 -12.61 -14.57
C MET A 1 2.00 -11.80 -14.49
N PRO A 2 0.83 -12.43 -14.38
CA PRO A 2 -0.43 -11.69 -14.20
C PRO A 2 -0.42 -10.98 -12.83
N VAL A 3 -1.09 -9.84 -12.76
CA VAL A 3 -1.31 -9.11 -11.51
C VAL A 3 -2.08 -9.99 -10.52
N PRO A 4 -1.64 -10.12 -9.24
CA PRO A 4 -2.38 -10.88 -8.23
C PRO A 4 -3.74 -10.22 -7.96
N LEU A 5 -4.80 -11.02 -8.00
CA LEU A 5 -6.18 -10.53 -7.86
C LEU A 5 -6.62 -10.47 -6.39
N PRO A 6 -7.54 -9.57 -6.02
CA PRO A 6 -8.17 -9.59 -4.70
C PRO A 6 -8.75 -10.98 -4.36
N GLY A 7 -8.53 -11.43 -3.12
CA GLY A 7 -8.90 -12.76 -2.64
C GLY A 7 -7.84 -13.84 -2.84
N THR A 8 -6.78 -13.58 -3.61
CA THR A 8 -5.67 -14.53 -3.78
C THR A 8 -4.56 -14.30 -2.75
N PRO A 9 -3.70 -15.30 -2.46
CA PRO A 9 -2.52 -15.11 -1.63
C PRO A 9 -1.59 -14.03 -2.19
N CYS A 10 -1.03 -13.21 -1.30
CA CYS A 10 0.02 -12.28 -1.65
C CYS A 10 1.25 -13.05 -2.17
N PRO A 11 1.88 -12.64 -3.28
CA PRO A 11 3.16 -13.20 -3.70
C PRO A 11 4.19 -13.13 -2.57
N ASP A 12 4.90 -14.22 -2.34
CA ASP A 12 5.96 -14.27 -1.32
C ASP A 12 7.18 -13.47 -1.79
N PHE A 13 7.81 -12.79 -0.85
CA PHE A 13 9.00 -12.00 -1.14
C PHE A 13 10.03 -12.08 -0.01
N GLU A 14 11.28 -11.91 -0.40
CA GLU A 14 12.41 -11.61 0.45
C GLU A 14 13.22 -10.51 -0.22
N VAL A 15 13.34 -9.35 0.43
CA VAL A 15 13.98 -8.15 -0.15
C VAL A 15 14.87 -7.45 0.86
N SER A 16 15.95 -6.84 0.37
CA SER A 16 16.74 -5.90 1.15
C SER A 16 15.95 -4.62 1.35
N VAL A 17 16.05 -4.03 2.53
CA VAL A 17 15.39 -2.76 2.86
C VAL A 17 16.36 -1.79 3.52
N LEU A 18 16.11 -0.49 3.31
CA LEU A 18 16.58 0.58 4.16
C LEU A 18 15.49 0.86 5.19
N THR A 19 15.82 0.71 6.48
CA THR A 19 14.87 0.97 7.56
C THR A 19 14.78 2.46 7.92
N PRO A 20 13.74 2.90 8.66
CA PRO A 20 13.64 4.27 9.17
C PRO A 20 14.82 4.71 10.04
N SER A 21 15.54 3.77 10.63
CA SER A 21 16.78 4.01 11.40
C SER A 21 18.04 4.04 10.54
N MET A 22 17.88 4.11 9.21
CA MET A 22 18.96 4.14 8.22
C MET A 22 19.88 2.91 8.27
N LYS A 23 19.32 1.74 8.60
CA LYS A 23 20.01 0.45 8.60
C LYS A 23 19.58 -0.40 7.42
N PHE A 24 20.50 -1.20 6.93
CA PHE A 24 20.22 -2.20 5.89
C PHE A 24 19.81 -3.51 6.57
N GLU A 25 18.61 -3.97 6.24
CA GLU A 25 18.02 -5.20 6.79
C GLU A 25 17.38 -6.01 5.66
N THR A 26 16.86 -7.18 5.98
CA THR A 26 16.04 -8.00 5.06
C THR A 26 14.63 -8.07 5.61
N ARG A 27 13.63 -7.99 4.73
CA ARG A 27 12.22 -8.23 5.06
C ARG A 27 11.66 -9.34 4.19
N ARG A 28 10.77 -10.11 4.81
CA ARG A 28 10.01 -11.19 4.18
C ARG A 28 8.53 -10.97 4.41
N LEU A 29 7.68 -11.50 3.54
CA LEU A 29 6.23 -11.42 3.72
C LEU A 29 5.79 -11.91 5.13
N LYS A 30 6.37 -12.98 5.63
CA LYS A 30 6.07 -13.55 6.95
C LYS A 30 6.32 -12.60 8.14
N ASP A 31 7.18 -11.60 7.98
CA ASP A 31 7.49 -10.61 9.04
C ASP A 31 6.29 -9.67 9.30
N TYR A 32 5.31 -9.67 8.40
CA TYR A 32 4.07 -8.91 8.48
C TYR A 32 2.85 -9.76 8.85
N ALA A 33 3.04 -11.04 9.20
CA ALA A 33 1.94 -11.94 9.58
C ALA A 33 1.13 -11.36 10.75
N GLY A 34 -0.21 -11.41 10.65
CA GLY A 34 -1.12 -10.86 11.66
C GLY A 34 -1.31 -9.33 11.60
N LYS A 35 -0.75 -8.68 10.59
CA LYS A 35 -0.93 -7.26 10.31
C LYS A 35 -1.45 -7.06 8.89
N TYR A 36 -2.15 -5.96 8.68
CA TYR A 36 -2.37 -5.47 7.32
C TYR A 36 -1.06 -4.91 6.76
N LEU A 37 -0.82 -5.11 5.47
CA LEU A 37 0.38 -4.61 4.80
C LEU A 37 -0.01 -3.85 3.53
N VAL A 38 0.53 -2.65 3.36
CA VAL A 38 0.49 -1.91 2.10
C VAL A 38 1.84 -2.08 1.42
N VAL A 39 1.84 -2.71 0.25
CA VAL A 39 3.02 -2.84 -0.62
C VAL A 39 2.91 -1.79 -1.71
N PHE A 40 3.89 -0.90 -1.76
CA PHE A 40 3.85 0.28 -2.61
C PHE A 40 5.08 0.32 -3.51
N PHE A 41 4.87 0.14 -4.81
CA PHE A 41 5.91 0.24 -5.84
C PHE A 41 5.93 1.63 -6.45
N TYR A 42 7.12 2.16 -6.73
CA TYR A 42 7.31 3.36 -7.53
C TYR A 42 8.41 3.13 -8.58
N PRO A 43 8.45 3.94 -9.67
CA PRO A 43 9.37 3.67 -10.77
C PRO A 43 10.84 3.73 -10.41
N LEU A 44 11.35 4.90 -10.00
CA LEU A 44 12.78 5.14 -9.73
C LEU A 44 12.98 6.24 -8.68
N ASP A 45 14.13 6.13 -7.98
CA ASP A 45 14.68 7.20 -7.14
C ASP A 45 15.03 8.44 -7.96
N PHE A 46 15.14 9.58 -7.29
CA PHE A 46 15.58 10.86 -7.87
C PHE A 46 14.74 11.35 -9.06
N THR A 47 13.44 11.01 -9.09
CA THR A 47 12.49 11.42 -10.13
C THR A 47 11.52 12.51 -9.63
N PHE A 48 10.37 12.69 -10.26
CA PHE A 48 9.53 13.88 -10.10
C PHE A 48 8.28 13.63 -9.25
N VAL A 49 7.45 12.66 -9.64
CA VAL A 49 6.22 12.30 -8.92
C VAL A 49 6.53 11.47 -7.67
N CYS A 50 7.56 10.59 -7.75
CA CYS A 50 7.86 9.63 -6.70
C CYS A 50 8.12 10.26 -5.31
N PRO A 51 8.92 11.33 -5.17
CA PRO A 51 9.14 11.93 -3.84
C PRO A 51 7.85 12.46 -3.23
N SER A 52 6.93 13.04 -4.03
CA SER A 52 5.66 13.54 -3.52
C SER A 52 4.77 12.41 -2.95
N GLU A 53 4.78 11.23 -3.58
CA GLU A 53 4.06 10.06 -3.06
C GLU A 53 4.73 9.51 -1.79
N ILE A 54 6.04 9.27 -1.84
CA ILE A 54 6.80 8.61 -0.76
C ILE A 54 6.70 9.41 0.53
N ILE A 55 6.88 10.73 0.49
CA ILE A 55 6.80 11.60 1.67
C ILE A 55 5.43 11.44 2.36
N HIS A 56 4.33 11.56 1.60
CA HIS A 56 2.99 11.47 2.17
C HIS A 56 2.62 10.06 2.63
N PHE A 57 2.99 9.01 1.88
CA PHE A 57 2.77 7.63 2.31
C PHE A 57 3.62 7.25 3.53
N ALA A 58 4.83 7.77 3.65
CA ALA A 58 5.65 7.60 4.83
C ALA A 58 5.02 8.26 6.07
N GLU A 59 4.35 9.40 5.92
CA GLU A 59 3.56 10.02 6.99
C GLU A 59 2.35 9.18 7.36
N LEU A 60 1.62 8.66 6.37
CA LEU A 60 0.50 7.75 6.58
C LEU A 60 0.90 6.50 7.37
N SER A 61 2.14 6.00 7.20
CA SER A 61 2.64 4.81 7.90
C SER A 61 2.53 4.93 9.41
N THR A 62 2.76 6.11 9.97
CA THR A 62 2.65 6.38 11.41
C THR A 62 1.21 6.21 11.90
N PHE A 63 0.24 6.72 11.12
CA PHE A 63 -1.18 6.54 11.43
C PHE A 63 -1.59 5.07 11.34
N LEU A 64 -1.24 4.38 10.25
CA LEU A 64 -1.63 2.98 10.03
C LEU A 64 -1.05 2.07 11.11
N ARG A 65 0.21 2.27 11.49
CA ARG A 65 0.84 1.51 12.57
C ARG A 65 0.15 1.72 13.92
N SER A 66 -0.17 2.96 14.27
CA SER A 66 -0.73 3.29 15.58
C SER A 66 -2.24 3.03 15.71
N LYS A 67 -3.00 3.07 14.61
CA LYS A 67 -4.47 3.01 14.61
C LYS A 67 -5.06 1.79 13.92
N CYS A 68 -4.31 1.18 13.00
CA CYS A 68 -4.85 0.13 12.13
C CYS A 68 -4.07 -1.20 12.23
N ASN A 69 -3.08 -1.33 13.11
CA ASN A 69 -2.19 -2.50 13.10
C ASN A 69 -1.76 -2.88 11.68
N ALA A 70 -1.31 -1.88 10.91
CA ALA A 70 -0.94 -2.02 9.52
C ALA A 70 0.43 -1.39 9.26
N GLU A 71 1.19 -1.99 8.36
CA GLU A 71 2.51 -1.50 7.93
C GLU A 71 2.47 -1.06 6.47
N ILE A 72 3.39 -0.19 6.10
CA ILE A 72 3.66 0.17 4.70
C ILE A 72 5.12 -0.17 4.41
N ILE A 73 5.36 -0.81 3.27
CA ILE A 73 6.67 -0.91 2.65
C ILE A 73 6.62 -0.24 1.29
N ILE A 74 7.62 0.57 0.99
CA ILE A 74 7.70 1.35 -0.25
C ILE A 74 8.97 0.94 -0.97
N GLY A 75 8.96 0.81 -2.29
CA GLY A 75 10.21 0.51 -2.99
C GLY A 75 10.12 0.53 -4.50
N SER A 76 11.29 0.37 -5.10
CA SER A 76 11.53 0.36 -6.53
C SER A 76 12.53 -0.73 -6.90
N THR A 77 12.96 -0.73 -8.15
CA THR A 77 14.04 -1.58 -8.64
C THR A 77 15.44 -1.02 -8.34
N ASP A 78 15.53 0.16 -7.71
CA ASP A 78 16.81 0.72 -7.24
C ASP A 78 17.39 -0.07 -6.08
N SER A 79 18.66 0.20 -5.75
CA SER A 79 19.37 -0.41 -4.64
C SER A 79 19.09 0.28 -3.28
N VAL A 80 19.31 -0.44 -2.18
CA VAL A 80 19.26 0.16 -0.83
C VAL A 80 20.25 1.33 -0.67
N TYR A 81 21.33 1.37 -1.44
CA TYR A 81 22.31 2.46 -1.42
C TYR A 81 21.77 3.70 -2.13
N SER A 82 21.01 3.54 -3.21
CA SER A 82 20.30 4.61 -3.87
C SER A 82 19.28 5.23 -2.93
N HIS A 83 18.41 4.40 -2.31
CA HIS A 83 17.44 4.84 -1.31
C HIS A 83 18.12 5.59 -0.16
N TYR A 84 19.27 5.08 0.33
CA TYR A 84 20.03 5.73 1.39
C TYR A 84 20.51 7.13 0.98
N ALA A 85 21.10 7.26 -0.21
CA ALA A 85 21.56 8.53 -0.73
C ALA A 85 20.41 9.54 -0.90
N TRP A 86 19.25 9.05 -1.38
CA TRP A 86 18.07 9.89 -1.58
C TRP A 86 17.41 10.34 -0.26
N CYS A 87 17.48 9.52 0.78
CA CYS A 87 17.08 9.90 2.13
C CYS A 87 17.95 10.99 2.76
N LEU A 88 19.19 11.14 2.33
CA LEU A 88 20.08 12.22 2.82
C LEU A 88 19.80 13.56 2.13
N GLN A 89 19.09 13.57 1.02
CA GLN A 89 18.73 14.79 0.30
C GLN A 89 17.48 15.43 0.91
N GLY A 90 17.48 16.74 1.04
CA GLY A 90 16.35 17.51 1.57
C GLY A 90 15.14 17.55 0.62
N HIS A 91 13.95 17.74 1.17
CA HIS A 91 12.70 17.81 0.38
C HIS A 91 12.73 18.96 -0.63
N GLU A 92 13.37 20.06 -0.32
CA GLU A 92 13.52 21.23 -1.19
C GLU A 92 14.31 20.92 -2.47
N GLU A 93 15.15 19.90 -2.44
CA GLU A 93 15.95 19.42 -3.56
C GLU A 93 15.34 18.19 -4.24
N GLY A 94 14.09 17.83 -3.91
CA GLY A 94 13.44 16.63 -4.43
C GLY A 94 13.84 15.32 -3.73
N GLY A 95 14.54 15.42 -2.60
CA GLY A 95 14.84 14.28 -1.73
C GLY A 95 13.63 13.85 -0.91
N ILE A 96 13.69 12.64 -0.35
CA ILE A 96 12.61 12.09 0.48
C ILE A 96 12.85 12.25 1.98
N GLY A 97 14.04 12.73 2.37
CA GLY A 97 14.40 12.88 3.78
C GLY A 97 14.37 11.54 4.54
N ALA A 98 14.36 11.59 5.86
CA ALA A 98 14.26 10.39 6.70
C ALA A 98 12.87 9.73 6.54
N CYS A 99 12.79 8.66 5.78
CA CYS A 99 11.55 7.92 5.53
C CYS A 99 11.07 7.20 6.80
N LYS A 100 9.77 7.26 7.09
CA LYS A 100 9.16 6.66 8.29
C LYS A 100 8.72 5.20 8.11
N CYS A 101 9.00 4.60 6.97
CA CYS A 101 8.72 3.20 6.64
C CYS A 101 9.92 2.56 5.96
N ASP A 102 9.92 1.23 5.85
CA ASP A 102 10.97 0.49 5.17
C ASP A 102 10.94 0.78 3.66
N LEU A 103 12.10 1.08 3.07
CA LEU A 103 12.29 1.24 1.63
C LEU A 103 12.90 -0.05 1.07
N PHE A 104 12.15 -0.82 0.30
CA PHE A 104 12.63 -2.06 -0.29
C PHE A 104 13.30 -1.85 -1.65
N ALA A 105 14.34 -2.65 -1.90
CA ALA A 105 15.17 -2.64 -3.10
C ALA A 105 14.97 -3.94 -3.89
N ASP A 106 14.19 -3.90 -4.97
CA ASP A 106 13.90 -5.05 -5.84
C ASP A 106 14.88 -5.10 -7.03
N THR A 107 16.19 -5.08 -6.75
CA THR A 107 17.24 -5.01 -7.77
C THR A 107 17.30 -6.20 -8.74
N ASN A 108 16.69 -7.32 -8.36
CA ASN A 108 16.55 -8.49 -9.23
C ASN A 108 15.21 -8.54 -9.99
N HIS A 109 14.37 -7.52 -9.81
CA HIS A 109 13.06 -7.35 -10.43
C HIS A 109 12.05 -8.47 -10.11
N LYS A 110 12.36 -9.33 -9.14
CA LYS A 110 11.52 -10.48 -8.83
C LYS A 110 10.19 -10.03 -8.22
N MET A 111 10.23 -9.15 -7.24
CA MET A 111 9.02 -8.68 -6.55
C MET A 111 8.12 -7.90 -7.51
N ALA A 112 8.65 -6.97 -8.30
CA ALA A 112 7.89 -6.22 -9.29
C ALA A 112 7.27 -7.13 -10.38
N ARG A 113 7.98 -8.19 -10.77
CA ARG A 113 7.47 -9.19 -11.72
C ARG A 113 6.36 -10.04 -11.11
N ASP A 114 6.52 -10.50 -9.88
CA ASP A 114 5.55 -11.35 -9.18
C ASP A 114 4.25 -10.58 -8.86
N PHE A 115 4.36 -9.27 -8.60
CA PHE A 115 3.21 -8.37 -8.43
C PHE A 115 2.64 -7.86 -9.76
N GLY A 116 3.23 -8.21 -10.90
CA GLY A 116 2.75 -7.83 -12.23
C GLY A 116 2.85 -6.34 -12.54
N VAL A 117 3.81 -5.64 -11.93
CA VAL A 117 4.02 -4.19 -12.12
C VAL A 117 5.32 -3.86 -12.86
N LEU A 118 6.15 -4.85 -13.20
CA LEU A 118 7.39 -4.62 -13.90
C LEU A 118 7.15 -4.25 -15.36
N ILE A 119 7.76 -3.17 -15.82
CA ILE A 119 7.93 -2.82 -17.23
C ILE A 119 9.24 -3.45 -17.68
N GLU A 120 9.13 -4.64 -18.31
CA GLU A 120 10.29 -5.54 -18.57
C GLU A 120 11.40 -4.90 -19.39
N ASP A 121 11.06 -4.10 -20.41
CA ASP A 121 12.01 -3.44 -21.30
C ASP A 121 12.71 -2.22 -20.67
N GLN A 122 12.13 -1.65 -19.62
CA GLN A 122 12.70 -0.51 -18.91
C GLN A 122 13.34 -0.91 -17.57
N GLY A 123 13.02 -2.08 -17.03
CA GLY A 123 13.51 -2.55 -15.74
C GLY A 123 12.98 -1.75 -14.53
N ILE A 124 11.85 -1.07 -14.68
CA ILE A 124 11.23 -0.24 -13.63
C ILE A 124 9.82 -0.73 -13.30
N ALA A 125 9.32 -0.36 -12.13
CA ALA A 125 7.96 -0.68 -11.75
C ALA A 125 6.96 0.41 -12.18
N LEU A 126 5.75 0.00 -12.55
CA LEU A 126 4.58 0.87 -12.55
C LEU A 126 4.26 1.34 -11.11
N ARG A 127 3.40 2.33 -10.99
CA ARG A 127 2.91 2.80 -9.69
C ARG A 127 1.87 1.83 -9.12
N GLY A 128 2.36 0.70 -8.59
CA GLY A 128 1.54 -0.35 -7.98
C GLY A 128 1.31 -0.12 -6.50
N LEU A 129 0.07 -0.31 -6.03
CA LEU A 129 -0.30 -0.32 -4.62
C LEU A 129 -1.16 -1.55 -4.36
N PHE A 130 -0.77 -2.33 -3.37
CA PHE A 130 -1.47 -3.54 -2.97
C PHE A 130 -1.78 -3.47 -1.47
N ILE A 131 -3.02 -3.76 -1.09
CA ILE A 131 -3.39 -3.91 0.32
C ILE A 131 -3.54 -5.40 0.58
N VAL A 132 -2.78 -5.89 1.55
CA VAL A 132 -2.76 -7.29 1.99
C VAL A 132 -3.37 -7.36 3.38
N SER A 133 -4.26 -8.33 3.62
CA SER A 133 -4.86 -8.56 4.94
C SER A 133 -3.87 -9.19 5.92
N ASP A 134 -4.24 -9.22 7.20
CA ASP A 134 -3.55 -9.94 8.27
C ASP A 134 -3.40 -11.46 8.04
N LYS A 135 -4.20 -12.02 7.11
CA LYS A 135 -4.15 -13.41 6.65
C LYS A 135 -3.28 -13.63 5.40
N GLY A 136 -2.60 -12.58 4.92
CA GLY A 136 -1.76 -12.67 3.72
C GLY A 136 -2.52 -12.71 2.40
N LEU A 137 -3.79 -12.27 2.36
CA LEU A 137 -4.58 -12.22 1.14
C LEU A 137 -4.60 -10.81 0.56
N ILE A 138 -4.45 -10.68 -0.75
CA ILE A 138 -4.67 -9.42 -1.47
C ILE A 138 -6.12 -8.97 -1.27
N ARG A 139 -6.33 -7.73 -0.86
CA ARG A 139 -7.66 -7.12 -0.69
C ARG A 139 -7.94 -6.02 -1.71
N HIS A 140 -6.90 -5.33 -2.14
CA HIS A 140 -7.00 -4.25 -3.11
C HIS A 140 -5.77 -4.19 -3.99
N VAL A 141 -5.98 -3.79 -5.24
CA VAL A 141 -4.94 -3.52 -6.23
C VAL A 141 -5.25 -2.20 -6.92
N CYS A 142 -4.28 -1.32 -6.95
CA CYS A 142 -4.30 -0.10 -7.76
C CYS A 142 -2.98 0.00 -8.51
N ILE A 143 -3.04 0.16 -9.82
CA ILE A 143 -1.84 0.34 -10.66
C ILE A 143 -2.09 1.54 -11.55
N ASN A 144 -1.36 2.63 -11.32
CA ASN A 144 -1.40 3.79 -12.18
C ASN A 144 -0.26 3.75 -13.20
N ASP A 145 -0.50 4.36 -14.34
CA ASP A 145 0.56 4.73 -15.28
C ASP A 145 1.52 5.77 -14.66
N LEU A 146 2.71 5.89 -15.23
CA LEU A 146 3.85 6.63 -14.66
C LEU A 146 3.56 8.11 -14.30
N PRO A 147 2.76 8.89 -15.07
CA PRO A 147 2.59 10.32 -14.81
C PRO A 147 1.64 10.66 -13.64
N VAL A 148 0.88 9.69 -13.10
CA VAL A 148 -0.19 9.98 -12.14
C VAL A 148 0.05 9.29 -10.80
N GLY A 149 0.29 10.08 -9.73
CA GLY A 149 0.42 9.61 -8.35
C GLY A 149 -0.89 9.05 -7.78
N ARG A 150 -0.78 8.26 -6.70
CA ARG A 150 -1.91 7.59 -6.04
C ARG A 150 -2.47 8.43 -4.89
N SER A 151 -3.70 8.13 -4.48
CA SER A 151 -4.38 8.83 -3.39
C SER A 151 -4.04 8.21 -2.04
N ILE A 152 -3.48 9.02 -1.14
CA ILE A 152 -3.18 8.66 0.24
C ILE A 152 -4.47 8.44 1.02
N GLU A 153 -5.43 9.34 0.86
CA GLU A 153 -6.71 9.28 1.57
C GLU A 153 -7.51 8.04 1.18
N GLU A 154 -7.47 7.64 -0.09
CA GLU A 154 -8.13 6.40 -0.53
C GLU A 154 -7.44 5.15 0.04
N CYS A 155 -6.11 5.11 0.07
CA CYS A 155 -5.38 4.02 0.71
C CYS A 155 -5.76 3.89 2.19
N LYS A 156 -5.75 5.00 2.93
CA LYS A 156 -6.17 5.06 4.32
C LYS A 156 -7.60 4.57 4.52
N ARG A 157 -8.52 5.11 3.72
CA ARG A 157 -9.95 4.74 3.75
C ARG A 157 -10.14 3.24 3.50
N LEU A 158 -9.46 2.67 2.51
CA LEU A 158 -9.58 1.25 2.15
C LEU A 158 -9.04 0.33 3.24
N VAL A 159 -7.88 0.61 3.83
CA VAL A 159 -7.37 -0.18 4.97
C VAL A 159 -8.40 -0.21 6.10
N GLN A 160 -8.95 0.94 6.47
CA GLN A 160 -9.97 1.04 7.52
C GLN A 160 -11.27 0.31 7.12
N ALA A 161 -11.71 0.44 5.87
CA ALA A 161 -12.92 -0.21 5.37
C ALA A 161 -12.80 -1.74 5.39
N PHE A 162 -11.67 -2.30 4.92
CA PHE A 162 -11.46 -3.75 4.96
C PHE A 162 -11.40 -4.27 6.39
N GLN A 163 -10.72 -3.59 7.30
CA GLN A 163 -10.69 -3.97 8.71
C GLN A 163 -12.07 -3.89 9.36
N TYR A 164 -12.85 -2.89 8.99
CA TYR A 164 -14.22 -2.74 9.49
C TYR A 164 -15.14 -3.86 8.98
N ALA A 165 -15.01 -4.23 7.70
CA ALA A 165 -15.71 -5.38 7.12
C ALA A 165 -15.34 -6.69 7.84
N ASP A 166 -14.04 -6.93 8.05
CA ASP A 166 -13.55 -8.14 8.73
C ASP A 166 -14.06 -8.22 10.19
N LYS A 167 -14.19 -7.09 10.85
CA LYS A 167 -14.68 -7.01 12.22
C LYS A 167 -16.20 -7.20 12.34
N THR A 168 -16.96 -6.66 11.40
CA THR A 168 -18.43 -6.59 11.49
C THR A 168 -19.12 -7.71 10.72
N GLY A 169 -18.43 -8.31 9.72
CA GLY A 169 -19.04 -9.27 8.79
C GLY A 169 -20.07 -8.66 7.85
N GLY A 170 -20.23 -7.33 7.83
CA GLY A 170 -21.13 -6.62 6.94
C GLY A 170 -20.44 -6.09 5.69
N ASP A 171 -21.24 -5.88 4.63
CA ASP A 171 -20.75 -5.26 3.41
C ASP A 171 -20.58 -3.75 3.60
N ILE A 172 -19.50 -3.22 3.04
CA ILE A 172 -19.14 -1.80 3.12
C ILE A 172 -19.73 -1.06 1.91
N PRO A 173 -20.61 -0.07 2.13
CA PRO A 173 -21.23 0.66 1.02
C PRO A 173 -20.25 1.58 0.30
N CYS A 174 -20.64 1.97 -0.91
CA CYS A 174 -19.94 3.02 -1.67
C CYS A 174 -19.84 4.30 -0.83
N GLY A 175 -18.68 4.98 -0.89
CA GLY A 175 -18.47 6.22 -0.15
C GLY A 175 -18.35 6.06 1.38
N TRP A 176 -18.19 4.84 1.86
CA TRP A 176 -17.97 4.60 3.29
C TRP A 176 -16.73 5.32 3.80
N THR A 177 -16.87 5.91 5.00
CA THR A 177 -15.77 6.47 5.78
C THR A 177 -15.94 6.06 7.25
N PRO A 178 -14.89 6.15 8.08
CA PRO A 178 -15.01 5.88 9.53
C PRO A 178 -16.06 6.71 10.22
N GLU A 179 -16.28 7.94 9.76
CA GLU A 179 -17.29 8.88 10.31
C GLU A 179 -18.72 8.49 9.88
N ASN A 180 -18.86 7.82 8.73
CA ASN A 180 -20.11 7.27 8.24
C ASN A 180 -19.99 5.75 8.13
N SER A 181 -19.91 5.09 9.29
CA SER A 181 -19.57 3.68 9.45
C SER A 181 -20.74 2.71 9.26
N ALA A 182 -21.77 3.09 8.50
CA ALA A 182 -22.89 2.20 8.21
C ALA A 182 -22.44 1.00 7.37
N THR A 183 -23.02 -0.17 7.66
CA THR A 183 -22.82 -1.41 6.87
C THR A 183 -24.13 -1.86 6.25
N ILE A 184 -24.04 -2.63 5.17
CA ILE A 184 -25.19 -3.30 4.57
C ILE A 184 -25.16 -4.76 5.04
N ASN A 185 -26.27 -5.21 5.60
CA ASN A 185 -26.41 -6.62 5.92
C ASN A 185 -26.61 -7.42 4.62
N PRO A 186 -25.84 -8.51 4.36
CA PRO A 186 -25.95 -9.30 3.13
C PRO A 186 -27.17 -10.22 3.07
N ASP A 187 -28.25 -9.84 3.73
CA ASP A 187 -29.56 -10.50 3.70
C ASP A 187 -30.57 -9.66 2.89
N PRO A 188 -31.35 -10.25 1.96
CA PRO A 188 -32.27 -9.51 1.11
C PRO A 188 -33.32 -8.67 1.82
N GLU A 189 -33.79 -9.08 3.00
CA GLU A 189 -34.74 -8.30 3.78
C GLU A 189 -34.05 -7.28 4.67
N LYS A 190 -32.96 -7.66 5.33
CA LYS A 190 -32.25 -6.79 6.29
C LYS A 190 -31.53 -5.63 5.59
N LYS A 191 -31.06 -5.78 4.35
CA LYS A 191 -30.46 -4.68 3.58
C LYS A 191 -31.39 -3.47 3.44
N LYS A 192 -32.72 -3.68 3.47
CA LYS A 192 -33.72 -2.61 3.37
C LYS A 192 -33.59 -1.56 4.45
N GLU A 193 -33.07 -1.93 5.62
CA GLU A 193 -32.83 -0.99 6.71
C GLU A 193 -31.82 0.08 6.31
N TYR A 194 -30.69 -0.32 5.72
CA TYR A 194 -29.69 0.61 5.22
C TYR A 194 -30.28 1.54 4.15
N PHE A 195 -30.92 0.98 3.12
CA PHE A 195 -31.42 1.76 1.99
C PHE A 195 -32.55 2.73 2.41
N SER A 196 -33.40 2.33 3.35
CA SER A 196 -34.44 3.22 3.87
C SER A 196 -33.89 4.42 4.63
N LYS A 197 -32.70 4.30 5.25
CA LYS A 197 -32.01 5.41 5.95
C LYS A 197 -31.21 6.27 4.97
N ALA A 198 -30.44 5.62 4.07
CA ALA A 198 -29.52 6.31 3.17
C ALA A 198 -30.20 7.09 2.05
N PHE A 199 -31.40 6.65 1.61
CA PHE A 199 -32.11 7.20 0.46
C PHE A 199 -33.54 7.68 0.80
N LYS A 200 -33.80 8.04 2.04
CA LYS A 200 -35.04 8.77 2.39
C LYS A 200 -35.04 10.11 1.63
N LYS A 201 -36.01 10.27 0.73
CA LYS A 201 -36.32 11.58 0.12
C LYS A 201 -37.01 12.48 1.15
#